data_1541b9a580a0f4cc56d9bf5bf0ec7bcf
#
_entry.id   1541b9a580a0f4cc56d9bf5bf0ec7bcf
#
_cell.length_a   1.000
_cell.length_b   1.000
_cell.length_c   1.000
_cell.angle_alpha   90.00
_cell.angle_beta   90.00
_cell.angle_gamma   90.00
#
_symmetry.space_group_name_H-M   'P 1'
#
loop_
_entity.id
_entity.type
_entity.pdbx_description
1 polymer ?
#
loop_
_entity_poly.entity_id
_entity_poly.type
_entity_poly.pdbx_seq_one_letter_code
_entity_poly.pdbx_strand_id
1 'polypeptide(L)'
;MRERKTTTAKDTKEQKKLTPHPPKKTLFFSIRFEDCTSEDTRVKYLTDGMLLREFLSTPDLAPYSVMMVDEAHERTLHTDVLFGLAKDVARFRPDLKLLISSATLDAEKFSEFFDGAPIFRIPGRRYPVDILYTRAPEADYVHAAVVTVLQIHVSQPLNSNVKKIGNGNDDGGDGNGDDGKNKETQTSSSAAVGGDILVFLTGQEEIEAAEELIKSRLKGLGSTVGELIVAPIYANLPSEMQARIFEPTPPGARKVVLATNIAETSLTIDGITYVVDPGFAKQSAYNPRTGVSSLVVTPISKASAQQRAGRAGRTAPGKAFRLYTAWSFQNELEDNTIPEIQRTNLGKVVTWKRERGEEREGKREREVFEPRRAPPK
;
A
#
# COMPACT_ATOMS: atom_id res chain seq x y z
N MET A 1 53.91 51.58 -53.52
CA MET A 1 52.87 51.81 -52.53
C MET A 1 51.87 50.66 -52.62
N ARG A 2 51.91 49.75 -51.68
CA ARG A 2 51.00 48.62 -51.60
C ARG A 2 50.40 48.64 -50.21
N GLU A 3 49.11 48.96 -50.12
CA GLU A 3 48.33 48.93 -48.89
C GLU A 3 48.04 47.48 -48.48
N ARG A 4 48.39 47.17 -47.26
CA ARG A 4 48.00 45.90 -46.62
C ARG A 4 46.64 46.06 -45.96
N LYS A 5 45.65 45.32 -46.44
CA LYS A 5 44.38 45.17 -45.77
C LYS A 5 44.52 44.11 -44.69
N THR A 6 44.35 44.49 -43.44
CA THR A 6 44.23 43.61 -42.27
C THR A 6 42.80 43.15 -42.19
N THR A 7 42.57 41.85 -42.32
CA THR A 7 41.27 41.19 -42.11
C THR A 7 41.22 40.73 -40.66
N THR A 8 40.36 41.34 -39.86
CA THR A 8 40.04 40.89 -38.53
C THR A 8 39.02 39.77 -38.59
N ALA A 9 39.43 38.57 -38.19
CA ALA A 9 38.54 37.43 -38.00
C ALA A 9 37.72 37.65 -36.73
N LYS A 10 36.41 37.76 -36.87
CA LYS A 10 35.47 37.70 -35.78
C LYS A 10 35.24 36.24 -35.40
N ASP A 11 35.78 35.83 -34.25
CA ASP A 11 35.46 34.57 -33.59
C ASP A 11 34.01 34.62 -33.09
N THR A 12 33.11 34.02 -33.84
CA THR A 12 31.75 33.75 -33.40
C THR A 12 31.77 32.43 -32.64
N LYS A 13 31.99 32.49 -31.35
CA LYS A 13 31.71 31.35 -30.43
C LYS A 13 30.21 31.09 -30.43
N GLU A 14 29.76 30.11 -31.21
CA GLU A 14 28.45 29.49 -31.01
C GLU A 14 28.42 28.85 -29.62
N GLN A 15 27.77 29.54 -28.68
CA GLN A 15 27.33 28.91 -27.43
C GLN A 15 26.24 27.91 -27.77
N LYS A 16 26.60 26.63 -27.92
CA LYS A 16 25.68 25.51 -27.86
C LYS A 16 24.97 25.64 -26.48
N LYS A 17 23.73 26.12 -26.49
CA LYS A 17 22.80 25.97 -25.37
C LYS A 17 22.69 24.49 -25.08
N LEU A 18 23.31 24.02 -23.98
CA LEU A 18 23.00 22.73 -23.38
C LEU A 18 21.53 22.79 -22.96
N THR A 19 20.64 22.24 -23.75
CA THR A 19 19.33 21.87 -23.28
C THR A 19 19.53 20.84 -22.17
N PRO A 20 19.01 21.07 -20.95
CA PRO A 20 19.12 20.06 -19.90
C PRO A 20 18.40 18.80 -20.43
N HIS A 21 19.13 17.72 -20.61
CA HIS A 21 18.53 16.42 -20.87
C HIS A 21 17.55 16.12 -19.71
N PRO A 22 16.33 15.66 -20.00
CA PRO A 22 15.44 15.25 -18.94
C PRO A 22 16.16 14.23 -18.06
N PRO A 23 16.00 14.28 -16.74
CA PRO A 23 16.67 13.35 -15.85
C PRO A 23 16.38 11.92 -16.33
N LYS A 24 17.44 11.15 -16.58
CA LYS A 24 17.31 9.75 -16.99
C LYS A 24 16.47 9.05 -15.91
N LYS A 25 15.36 8.46 -16.32
CA LYS A 25 14.57 7.63 -15.41
C LYS A 25 15.45 6.46 -14.97
N THR A 26 15.67 6.30 -13.68
CA THR A 26 16.50 5.24 -13.09
C THR A 26 15.69 4.24 -12.30
N LEU A 27 14.40 4.48 -12.17
CA LEU A 27 13.43 3.70 -11.41
C LEU A 27 12.43 3.09 -12.38
N PHE A 28 12.31 1.78 -12.38
CA PHE A 28 11.49 1.01 -13.31
C PHE A 28 10.78 -0.14 -12.59
N PHE A 29 9.79 -0.74 -13.25
CA PHE A 29 9.06 -1.88 -12.71
C PHE A 29 9.00 -3.03 -13.72
N SER A 30 8.81 -4.24 -13.21
CA SER A 30 8.53 -5.43 -14.00
C SER A 30 7.41 -6.22 -13.32
N ILE A 31 6.31 -6.36 -14.02
CA ILE A 31 5.14 -7.12 -13.60
C ILE A 31 4.78 -8.15 -14.65
N ARG A 32 3.81 -9.02 -14.36
CA ARG A 32 3.37 -10.01 -15.32
C ARG A 32 2.87 -9.34 -16.60
N PHE A 33 3.48 -9.70 -17.75
CA PHE A 33 3.20 -9.19 -19.10
C PHE A 33 3.70 -7.76 -19.39
N GLU A 34 4.31 -7.07 -18.45
CA GLU A 34 4.85 -5.74 -18.68
C GLU A 34 6.22 -5.59 -18.00
N ASP A 35 7.24 -5.30 -18.81
CA ASP A 35 8.60 -5.05 -18.35
C ASP A 35 9.09 -3.72 -18.93
N CYS A 36 9.26 -2.74 -18.03
CA CYS A 36 9.73 -1.40 -18.39
C CYS A 36 11.22 -1.20 -18.10
N THR A 37 11.99 -2.26 -17.80
CA THR A 37 13.40 -2.15 -17.43
C THR A 37 14.30 -1.83 -18.63
N SER A 38 15.45 -1.21 -18.36
CA SER A 38 16.49 -0.84 -19.33
C SER A 38 17.87 -0.99 -18.70
N GLU A 39 18.94 -0.82 -19.51
CA GLU A 39 20.33 -0.82 -19.02
C GLU A 39 20.61 0.30 -17.98
N ASP A 40 19.87 1.40 -18.03
CA ASP A 40 19.97 2.51 -17.09
C ASP A 40 19.21 2.25 -15.76
N THR A 41 18.55 1.09 -15.60
CA THR A 41 17.75 0.74 -14.40
C THR A 41 18.65 0.61 -13.18
N ARG A 42 18.39 1.40 -12.13
CA ARG A 42 19.08 1.34 -10.84
C ARG A 42 18.22 0.73 -9.75
N VAL A 43 16.92 1.00 -9.78
CA VAL A 43 15.94 0.44 -8.85
C VAL A 43 14.85 -0.23 -9.66
N LYS A 44 14.62 -1.50 -9.38
CA LYS A 44 13.63 -2.34 -10.06
C LYS A 44 12.55 -2.78 -9.07
N TYR A 45 11.32 -2.38 -9.31
CA TYR A 45 10.16 -2.89 -8.59
C TYR A 45 9.62 -4.12 -9.29
N LEU A 46 9.38 -5.17 -8.51
CA LEU A 46 8.92 -6.47 -9.00
C LEU A 46 7.75 -6.95 -8.15
N THR A 47 6.85 -7.70 -8.76
CA THR A 47 5.97 -8.55 -7.96
C THR A 47 6.73 -9.78 -7.46
N ASP A 48 6.31 -10.34 -6.31
CA ASP A 48 6.94 -11.54 -5.72
C ASP A 48 7.05 -12.68 -6.73
N GLY A 49 6.01 -12.88 -7.55
CA GLY A 49 6.01 -13.90 -8.60
C GLY A 49 7.03 -13.66 -9.71
N MET A 50 7.34 -12.40 -10.04
CA MET A 50 8.39 -12.06 -11.01
C MET A 50 9.77 -12.28 -10.41
N LEU A 51 9.98 -11.91 -9.16
CA LEU A 51 11.25 -12.17 -8.48
C LEU A 51 11.51 -13.68 -8.33
N LEU A 52 10.49 -14.49 -8.05
CA LEU A 52 10.62 -15.96 -8.07
C LEU A 52 11.06 -16.49 -9.43
N ARG A 53 10.59 -15.91 -10.54
CA ARG A 53 11.05 -16.28 -11.88
C ARG A 53 12.52 -15.90 -12.10
N GLU A 54 12.95 -14.75 -11.61
CA GLU A 54 14.37 -14.36 -11.67
C GLU A 54 15.25 -15.34 -10.87
N PHE A 55 14.79 -15.84 -9.74
CA PHE A 55 15.48 -16.90 -9.00
C PHE A 55 15.64 -18.20 -9.79
N LEU A 56 14.75 -18.49 -10.74
CA LEU A 56 14.89 -19.66 -11.62
C LEU A 56 16.00 -19.45 -12.66
N SER A 57 16.06 -18.27 -13.26
CA SER A 57 17.07 -17.96 -14.29
C SER A 57 18.42 -17.55 -13.71
N THR A 58 18.44 -16.83 -12.59
CA THR A 58 19.64 -16.32 -11.91
C THR A 58 19.57 -16.64 -10.41
N PRO A 59 19.88 -17.87 -10.01
CA PRO A 59 19.67 -18.35 -8.65
C PRO A 59 20.46 -17.61 -7.57
N ASP A 60 21.56 -16.96 -7.92
CA ASP A 60 22.43 -16.16 -7.05
C ASP A 60 22.06 -14.67 -7.03
N LEU A 61 21.10 -14.24 -7.88
CA LEU A 61 20.71 -12.85 -8.04
C LEU A 61 21.91 -11.90 -8.25
N ALA A 62 22.92 -12.35 -9.03
CA ALA A 62 24.16 -11.61 -9.26
C ALA A 62 23.99 -10.13 -9.65
N PRO A 63 22.97 -9.71 -10.42
CA PRO A 63 22.78 -8.30 -10.77
C PRO A 63 22.40 -7.39 -9.59
N TYR A 64 21.97 -7.94 -8.45
CA TYR A 64 21.47 -7.16 -7.33
C TYR A 64 22.48 -7.05 -6.20
N SER A 65 22.66 -5.85 -5.66
CA SER A 65 23.43 -5.58 -4.43
C SER A 65 22.54 -5.42 -3.20
N VAL A 66 21.27 -5.05 -3.43
CA VAL A 66 20.25 -4.89 -2.38
C VAL A 66 18.96 -5.54 -2.86
N MET A 67 18.32 -6.30 -2.00
CA MET A 67 17.00 -6.88 -2.19
C MET A 67 16.12 -6.47 -1.02
N MET A 68 14.93 -5.94 -1.31
CA MET A 68 13.93 -5.59 -0.31
C MET A 68 12.65 -6.38 -0.57
N VAL A 69 12.18 -7.10 0.44
CA VAL A 69 10.85 -7.74 0.45
C VAL A 69 9.96 -6.87 1.32
N ASP A 70 9.01 -6.22 0.68
CA ASP A 70 8.07 -5.33 1.35
C ASP A 70 6.77 -6.06 1.71
N GLU A 71 5.98 -5.47 2.63
CA GLU A 71 4.70 -5.99 3.11
C GLU A 71 4.77 -7.47 3.57
N ALA A 72 5.88 -7.84 4.20
CA ALA A 72 6.17 -9.22 4.64
C ALA A 72 5.05 -9.85 5.51
N HIS A 73 4.26 -9.03 6.19
CA HIS A 73 3.15 -9.45 7.04
C HIS A 73 1.94 -9.97 6.26
N GLU A 74 1.82 -9.71 4.96
CA GLU A 74 0.75 -10.26 4.13
C GLU A 74 0.86 -11.79 4.00
N ARG A 75 2.07 -12.33 4.17
CA ARG A 75 2.34 -13.78 4.16
C ARG A 75 1.70 -14.48 2.97
N THR A 76 1.83 -13.89 1.77
CA THR A 76 1.39 -14.54 0.54
C THR A 76 2.24 -15.79 0.27
N LEU A 77 1.72 -16.73 -0.51
CA LEU A 77 2.45 -17.94 -0.89
C LEU A 77 3.80 -17.60 -1.54
N HIS A 78 3.83 -16.61 -2.41
CA HIS A 78 5.06 -16.22 -3.11
C HIS A 78 6.07 -15.58 -2.14
N THR A 79 5.61 -14.71 -1.23
CA THR A 79 6.47 -14.07 -0.22
C THR A 79 7.10 -15.11 0.71
N ASP A 80 6.32 -16.10 1.18
CA ASP A 80 6.86 -17.15 2.05
C ASP A 80 7.90 -18.04 1.34
N VAL A 81 7.70 -18.35 0.06
CA VAL A 81 8.71 -19.05 -0.75
C VAL A 81 9.95 -18.19 -0.95
N LEU A 82 9.77 -16.88 -1.21
CA LEU A 82 10.89 -15.93 -1.33
C LEU A 82 11.72 -15.86 -0.06
N PHE A 83 11.11 -15.89 1.13
CA PHE A 83 11.87 -15.88 2.39
C PHE A 83 12.85 -17.05 2.48
N GLY A 84 12.42 -18.25 2.10
CA GLY A 84 13.32 -19.40 2.07
C GLY A 84 14.47 -19.21 1.10
N LEU A 85 14.18 -18.76 -0.13
CA LEU A 85 15.20 -18.56 -1.16
C LEU A 85 16.14 -17.41 -0.84
N ALA A 86 15.59 -16.29 -0.35
CA ALA A 86 16.35 -15.11 0.05
C ALA A 86 17.32 -15.40 1.21
N LYS A 87 16.87 -16.20 2.20
CA LYS A 87 17.72 -16.65 3.29
C LYS A 87 18.89 -17.47 2.79
N ASP A 88 18.65 -18.42 1.88
CA ASP A 88 19.70 -19.23 1.29
C ASP A 88 20.72 -18.36 0.53
N VAL A 89 20.24 -17.43 -0.32
CA VAL A 89 21.13 -16.55 -1.09
C VAL A 89 21.91 -15.60 -0.20
N ALA A 90 21.29 -15.02 0.84
CA ALA A 90 21.96 -14.12 1.78
C ALA A 90 23.13 -14.81 2.52
N ARG A 91 23.04 -16.13 2.77
CA ARG A 91 24.12 -16.91 3.36
C ARG A 91 25.29 -17.15 2.40
N PHE A 92 25.02 -17.25 1.09
CA PHE A 92 26.06 -17.46 0.06
C PHE A 92 26.64 -16.15 -0.46
N ARG A 93 25.91 -15.04 -0.37
CA ARG A 93 26.30 -13.73 -0.88
C ARG A 93 26.38 -12.69 0.24
N PRO A 94 27.51 -12.58 0.94
CA PRO A 94 27.69 -11.60 2.02
C PRO A 94 27.67 -10.15 1.52
N ASP A 95 27.86 -9.93 0.22
CA ASP A 95 27.76 -8.63 -0.47
C ASP A 95 26.30 -8.18 -0.68
N LEU A 96 25.33 -9.11 -0.74
CA LEU A 96 23.92 -8.81 -0.91
C LEU A 96 23.30 -8.31 0.40
N LYS A 97 22.68 -7.14 0.37
CA LYS A 97 21.92 -6.61 1.53
C LYS A 97 20.46 -7.03 1.39
N LEU A 98 19.97 -7.84 2.33
CA LEU A 98 18.58 -8.26 2.40
C LEU A 98 17.83 -7.42 3.42
N LEU A 99 16.72 -6.80 3.00
CA LEU A 99 15.85 -5.97 3.82
C LEU A 99 14.44 -6.59 3.82
N ILE A 100 13.86 -6.79 4.99
CA ILE A 100 12.48 -7.25 5.14
C ILE A 100 11.67 -6.14 5.81
N SER A 101 10.64 -5.65 5.13
CA SER A 101 9.75 -4.61 5.65
C SER A 101 8.41 -5.20 6.04
N SER A 102 7.89 -4.80 7.20
CA SER A 102 6.63 -5.29 7.74
C SER A 102 5.92 -4.22 8.55
N ALA A 103 4.59 -4.17 8.47
CA ALA A 103 3.76 -3.25 9.24
C ALA A 103 3.31 -3.83 10.59
N THR A 104 3.53 -5.12 10.86
CA THR A 104 3.08 -5.79 12.09
C THR A 104 4.19 -5.94 13.13
N LEU A 105 3.79 -6.29 14.36
CA LEU A 105 4.67 -6.47 15.51
C LEU A 105 5.46 -7.80 15.53
N ASP A 106 5.25 -8.67 14.53
CA ASP A 106 5.94 -9.98 14.45
C ASP A 106 7.40 -9.89 13.98
N ALA A 107 8.04 -8.73 14.16
CA ALA A 107 9.43 -8.50 13.73
C ALA A 107 10.42 -9.50 14.38
N GLU A 108 10.16 -9.93 15.61
CA GLU A 108 10.98 -10.91 16.33
C GLU A 108 11.00 -12.26 15.62
N LYS A 109 9.86 -12.74 15.11
CA LYS A 109 9.78 -14.01 14.36
C LYS A 109 10.55 -13.93 13.04
N PHE A 110 10.48 -12.79 12.35
CA PHE A 110 11.29 -12.57 11.14
C PHE A 110 12.80 -12.50 11.47
N SER A 111 13.17 -11.78 12.53
CA SER A 111 14.57 -11.72 12.98
C SER A 111 15.12 -13.11 13.27
N GLU A 112 14.41 -13.93 14.05
CA GLU A 112 14.78 -15.30 14.37
C GLU A 112 14.89 -16.17 13.10
N PHE A 113 13.92 -16.06 12.18
CA PHE A 113 13.97 -16.77 10.91
C PHE A 113 15.19 -16.40 10.07
N PHE A 114 15.61 -15.13 10.07
CA PHE A 114 16.79 -14.64 9.36
C PHE A 114 18.05 -14.59 10.24
N ASP A 115 18.26 -15.62 11.07
CA ASP A 115 19.47 -15.86 11.85
C ASP A 115 19.82 -14.71 12.83
N GLY A 116 18.82 -14.11 13.45
CA GLY A 116 19.00 -13.00 14.38
C GLY A 116 19.25 -11.64 13.71
N ALA A 117 18.70 -11.43 12.53
CA ALA A 117 18.84 -10.17 11.81
C ALA A 117 18.41 -8.96 12.67
N PRO A 118 19.13 -7.82 12.62
CA PRO A 118 18.81 -6.65 13.42
C PRO A 118 17.46 -6.05 13.05
N ILE A 119 16.69 -5.62 14.05
CA ILE A 119 15.38 -5.00 13.88
C ILE A 119 15.50 -3.49 13.98
N PHE A 120 15.07 -2.79 12.93
CA PHE A 120 14.94 -1.35 12.91
C PHE A 120 13.48 -0.96 13.06
N ARG A 121 13.14 -0.26 14.15
CA ARG A 121 11.79 0.24 14.38
C ARG A 121 11.71 1.69 13.91
N ILE A 122 10.94 1.93 12.84
CA ILE A 122 10.74 3.25 12.27
C ILE A 122 9.45 3.83 12.88
N PRO A 123 9.53 4.87 13.73
CA PRO A 123 8.34 5.47 14.31
C PRO A 123 7.56 6.21 13.22
N GLY A 124 6.34 5.75 12.95
CA GLY A 124 5.41 6.45 12.08
C GLY A 124 4.59 7.48 12.84
N ARG A 125 4.37 8.67 12.27
CA ARG A 125 3.39 9.61 12.79
C ARG A 125 2.00 9.14 12.37
N ARG A 126 1.19 8.71 13.33
CA ARG A 126 -0.24 8.43 13.13
C ARG A 126 -1.03 9.38 14.01
N TYR A 127 -2.10 9.90 13.46
CA TYR A 127 -3.07 10.62 14.26
C TYR A 127 -3.92 9.62 15.07
N PRO A 128 -4.48 10.03 16.20
CA PRO A 128 -5.36 9.18 16.99
C PRO A 128 -6.59 8.78 16.17
N VAL A 129 -7.04 7.54 16.36
CA VAL A 129 -8.25 7.00 15.74
C VAL A 129 -9.17 6.47 16.83
N ASP A 130 -10.37 7.02 16.91
CA ASP A 130 -11.42 6.55 17.81
C ASP A 130 -12.02 5.26 17.24
N ILE A 131 -11.96 4.17 18.00
CA ILE A 131 -12.52 2.88 17.60
C ILE A 131 -13.91 2.73 18.21
N LEU A 132 -14.91 2.58 17.35
CA LEU A 132 -16.30 2.40 17.73
C LEU A 132 -16.76 0.99 17.33
N TYR A 133 -17.53 0.34 18.21
CA TYR A 133 -18.06 -1.01 18.01
C TYR A 133 -19.58 -1.00 18.01
N THR A 134 -20.20 -1.96 17.32
CA THR A 134 -21.64 -2.19 17.46
C THR A 134 -21.95 -2.84 18.81
N ARG A 135 -23.16 -2.60 19.31
CA ARG A 135 -23.65 -3.20 20.59
C ARG A 135 -24.04 -4.65 20.44
N ALA A 136 -24.48 -5.04 19.26
CA ALA A 136 -24.91 -6.40 18.91
C ALA A 136 -24.32 -6.77 17.53
N PRO A 137 -24.16 -8.06 17.21
CA PRO A 137 -23.75 -8.52 15.88
C PRO A 137 -24.75 -8.07 14.81
N GLU A 138 -24.24 -7.66 13.65
CA GLU A 138 -25.05 -7.26 12.50
C GLU A 138 -25.32 -8.47 11.61
N ALA A 139 -26.60 -8.75 11.33
CA ALA A 139 -26.97 -9.87 10.46
C ALA A 139 -26.68 -9.59 8.98
N ASP A 140 -26.87 -8.35 8.54
CA ASP A 140 -26.56 -7.85 7.20
C ASP A 140 -25.54 -6.71 7.31
N TYR A 141 -24.26 -7.07 7.25
CA TYR A 141 -23.20 -6.10 7.40
C TYR A 141 -23.06 -5.15 6.19
N VAL A 142 -23.52 -5.55 4.99
CA VAL A 142 -23.49 -4.67 3.80
C VAL A 142 -24.49 -3.54 3.99
N HIS A 143 -25.71 -3.88 4.41
CA HIS A 143 -26.75 -2.91 4.73
C HIS A 143 -26.33 -2.00 5.90
N ALA A 144 -25.77 -2.56 6.97
CA ALA A 144 -25.24 -1.81 8.12
C ALA A 144 -24.11 -0.85 7.70
N ALA A 145 -23.21 -1.27 6.80
CA ALA A 145 -22.17 -0.41 6.25
C ALA A 145 -22.75 0.79 5.48
N VAL A 146 -23.75 0.56 4.62
CA VAL A 146 -24.45 1.63 3.89
C VAL A 146 -25.12 2.62 4.84
N VAL A 147 -25.82 2.11 5.86
CA VAL A 147 -26.46 2.97 6.88
C VAL A 147 -25.42 3.82 7.61
N THR A 148 -24.30 3.21 8.02
CA THR A 148 -23.21 3.90 8.71
C THR A 148 -22.58 4.98 7.83
N VAL A 149 -22.35 4.71 6.54
CA VAL A 149 -21.85 5.69 5.57
C VAL A 149 -22.78 6.91 5.49
N LEU A 150 -24.08 6.67 5.34
CA LEU A 150 -25.06 7.75 5.26
C LEU A 150 -25.18 8.54 6.57
N GLN A 151 -25.11 7.87 7.72
CA GLN A 151 -25.06 8.52 9.04
C GLN A 151 -23.83 9.41 9.17
N ILE A 152 -22.63 8.94 8.78
CA ILE A 152 -21.41 9.75 8.79
C ILE A 152 -21.59 10.95 7.87
N HIS A 153 -22.13 10.74 6.66
CA HIS A 153 -22.28 11.80 5.67
C HIS A 153 -23.21 12.93 6.16
N VAL A 154 -24.30 12.56 6.80
CA VAL A 154 -25.30 13.52 7.30
C VAL A 154 -24.86 14.20 8.61
N SER A 155 -24.21 13.44 9.52
CA SER A 155 -23.93 13.92 10.88
C SER A 155 -22.58 14.60 11.06
N GLN A 156 -21.63 14.35 10.16
CA GLN A 156 -20.26 14.88 10.26
C GLN A 156 -20.05 16.03 9.26
N PRO A 157 -19.27 17.07 9.63
CA PRO A 157 -19.02 18.20 8.75
C PRO A 157 -18.40 17.75 7.43
N LEU A 158 -18.77 18.41 6.34
CA LEU A 158 -18.16 18.22 5.02
C LEU A 158 -16.80 18.93 4.92
N ASN A 159 -16.03 18.59 3.90
CA ASN A 159 -14.79 19.27 3.57
C ASN A 159 -15.06 20.75 3.28
N SER A 160 -14.96 21.61 4.29
CA SER A 160 -14.97 23.05 4.10
C SER A 160 -13.58 23.51 3.70
N ASN A 161 -13.47 24.50 2.81
CA ASN A 161 -12.21 25.14 2.49
C ASN A 161 -11.58 25.64 3.79
N VAL A 162 -10.58 24.94 4.30
CA VAL A 162 -9.65 25.51 5.26
C VAL A 162 -8.90 26.59 4.47
N LYS A 163 -9.36 27.85 4.57
CA LYS A 163 -8.56 29.00 4.13
C LYS A 163 -7.21 28.81 4.83
N LYS A 164 -6.16 28.55 4.07
CA LYS A 164 -4.81 28.73 4.55
C LYS A 164 -4.79 30.15 5.11
N ILE A 165 -4.68 30.29 6.42
CA ILE A 165 -4.36 31.57 7.05
C ILE A 165 -2.96 31.86 6.54
N GLY A 166 -2.90 32.63 5.48
CA GLY A 166 -1.65 33.21 4.98
C GLY A 166 -1.10 34.07 6.11
N ASN A 167 0.18 33.89 6.42
CA ASN A 167 0.96 34.85 7.15
C ASN A 167 0.88 36.19 6.38
N GLY A 168 -0.13 36.99 6.71
CA GLY A 168 -0.16 38.40 6.40
C GLY A 168 0.70 39.10 7.46
N ASN A 169 1.92 39.44 7.10
CA ASN A 169 2.61 40.55 7.72
C ASN A 169 1.74 41.76 7.45
N ASP A 170 1.10 42.27 8.45
CA ASP A 170 0.62 43.66 8.44
C ASP A 170 1.28 44.40 9.60
N ASP A 171 2.03 45.40 9.15
CA ASP A 171 2.77 46.38 9.88
C ASP A 171 1.81 47.41 10.49
N GLY A 172 2.07 47.79 11.74
CA GLY A 172 1.81 49.15 12.24
C GLY A 172 0.44 49.45 12.85
N GLY A 173 0.44 49.75 14.15
CA GLY A 173 -0.63 50.51 14.80
C GLY A 173 -0.58 50.43 16.33
N ASP A 174 0.04 51.42 16.94
CA ASP A 174 0.03 51.79 18.38
C ASP A 174 -1.35 51.80 19.02
N GLY A 175 -1.45 51.38 20.28
CA GLY A 175 -2.66 51.61 21.12
C GLY A 175 -2.61 50.95 22.48
N ASN A 176 -2.18 51.72 23.49
CA ASN A 176 -2.22 51.50 24.93
C ASN A 176 -3.56 50.96 25.47
N GLY A 177 -3.50 50.17 26.58
CA GLY A 177 -4.61 50.04 27.54
C GLY A 177 -4.76 48.69 28.22
N ASP A 178 -4.04 48.49 29.30
CA ASP A 178 -4.47 48.10 30.66
C ASP A 178 -5.33 46.83 30.90
N ASP A 179 -4.80 46.04 31.83
CA ASP A 179 -5.37 45.18 32.86
C ASP A 179 -6.47 44.14 32.56
N GLY A 180 -6.16 42.88 32.91
CA GLY A 180 -7.13 42.11 33.62
C GLY A 180 -7.38 40.65 33.24
N LYS A 181 -6.68 39.77 33.92
CA LYS A 181 -7.12 38.42 34.31
C LYS A 181 -7.14 37.32 33.26
N ASN A 182 -6.12 36.48 33.38
CA ASN A 182 -6.07 35.07 33.00
C ASN A 182 -7.41 34.34 33.26
N LYS A 183 -8.02 33.90 32.18
CA LYS A 183 -8.82 32.70 32.15
C LYS A 183 -8.27 31.83 31.04
N GLU A 184 -7.44 30.88 31.41
CA GLU A 184 -7.14 29.70 30.57
C GLU A 184 -8.46 28.96 30.30
N THR A 185 -9.15 29.39 29.27
CA THR A 185 -10.19 28.55 28.67
C THR A 185 -9.48 27.65 27.70
N GLN A 186 -9.13 26.44 28.15
CA GLN A 186 -8.78 25.33 27.27
C GLN A 186 -9.99 25.03 26.38
N THR A 187 -10.18 25.80 25.34
CA THR A 187 -11.01 25.42 24.22
C THR A 187 -10.20 24.47 23.34
N SER A 188 -10.27 23.17 23.67
CA SER A 188 -9.98 22.11 22.73
C SER A 188 -11.02 22.13 21.61
N SER A 189 -10.98 23.15 20.76
CA SER A 189 -11.67 23.11 19.49
C SER A 189 -10.81 22.26 18.55
N SER A 190 -10.93 20.93 18.64
CA SER A 190 -10.61 20.09 17.50
C SER A 190 -11.59 20.51 16.40
N ALA A 191 -11.16 21.42 15.53
CA ALA A 191 -11.91 21.73 14.33
C ALA A 191 -12.21 20.41 13.64
N ALA A 192 -13.50 20.05 13.58
CA ALA A 192 -13.95 18.81 12.96
C ALA A 192 -13.52 18.89 11.49
N VAL A 193 -12.43 18.24 11.16
CA VAL A 193 -11.91 18.15 9.80
C VAL A 193 -12.86 17.23 9.05
N GLY A 194 -13.61 17.78 8.09
CA GLY A 194 -14.37 16.97 7.15
C GLY A 194 -13.41 16.01 6.46
N GLY A 195 -13.83 14.78 6.21
CA GLY A 195 -12.97 13.81 5.54
C GLY A 195 -13.77 12.74 4.82
N ASP A 196 -13.06 11.97 4.02
CA ASP A 196 -13.60 10.89 3.19
C ASP A 196 -13.77 9.61 3.99
N ILE A 197 -14.58 8.70 3.46
CA ILE A 197 -14.96 7.44 4.10
C ILE A 197 -14.31 6.29 3.32
N LEU A 198 -13.71 5.32 3.99
CA LEU A 198 -13.28 4.06 3.43
C LEU A 198 -14.11 2.92 4.04
N VAL A 199 -14.73 2.12 3.18
CA VAL A 199 -15.56 0.97 3.56
C VAL A 199 -14.87 -0.29 3.06
N PHE A 200 -14.68 -1.27 3.93
CA PHE A 200 -14.16 -2.59 3.55
C PHE A 200 -15.31 -3.56 3.26
N LEU A 201 -15.26 -4.19 2.09
CA LEU A 201 -16.22 -5.21 1.67
C LEU A 201 -15.47 -6.45 1.14
N THR A 202 -16.16 -7.57 1.01
CA THR A 202 -15.47 -8.85 0.72
C THR A 202 -15.20 -9.07 -0.76
N GLY A 203 -15.93 -8.40 -1.66
CA GLY A 203 -15.77 -8.62 -3.09
C GLY A 203 -16.57 -7.67 -3.96
N GLN A 204 -16.41 -7.83 -5.29
CA GLN A 204 -17.05 -7.00 -6.31
C GLN A 204 -18.56 -6.93 -6.15
N GLU A 205 -19.23 -8.09 -5.98
CA GLU A 205 -20.69 -8.17 -5.87
C GLU A 205 -21.25 -7.30 -4.72
N GLU A 206 -20.59 -7.36 -3.55
CA GLU A 206 -21.00 -6.55 -2.40
C GLU A 206 -20.70 -5.05 -2.60
N ILE A 207 -19.60 -4.73 -3.28
CA ILE A 207 -19.23 -3.35 -3.61
C ILE A 207 -20.27 -2.74 -4.54
N GLU A 208 -20.66 -3.44 -5.60
CA GLU A 208 -21.66 -2.99 -6.56
C GLU A 208 -23.05 -2.85 -5.89
N ALA A 209 -23.45 -3.83 -5.08
CA ALA A 209 -24.69 -3.76 -4.30
C ALA A 209 -24.71 -2.57 -3.32
N ALA A 210 -23.62 -2.34 -2.60
CA ALA A 210 -23.49 -1.20 -1.68
C ALA A 210 -23.53 0.13 -2.44
N GLU A 211 -22.89 0.23 -3.61
CA GLU A 211 -22.92 1.40 -4.47
C GLU A 211 -24.34 1.75 -4.93
N GLU A 212 -25.09 0.76 -5.41
CA GLU A 212 -26.48 0.94 -5.82
C GLU A 212 -27.37 1.38 -4.64
N LEU A 213 -27.23 0.74 -3.49
CA LEU A 213 -27.97 1.08 -2.27
C LEU A 213 -27.66 2.52 -1.81
N ILE A 214 -26.41 2.94 -1.81
CA ILE A 214 -26.02 4.31 -1.45
C ILE A 214 -26.65 5.29 -2.44
N LYS A 215 -26.51 5.08 -3.75
CA LYS A 215 -27.07 5.95 -4.79
C LYS A 215 -28.60 6.05 -4.72
N SER A 216 -29.27 4.93 -4.45
CA SER A 216 -30.72 4.89 -4.29
C SER A 216 -31.20 5.72 -3.08
N ARG A 217 -30.53 5.57 -1.94
CA ARG A 217 -30.90 6.28 -0.71
C ARG A 217 -30.56 7.76 -0.75
N LEU A 218 -29.47 8.15 -1.42
CA LEU A 218 -29.12 9.56 -1.61
C LEU A 218 -30.21 10.33 -2.37
N LYS A 219 -30.85 9.71 -3.36
CA LYS A 219 -31.99 10.33 -4.09
C LYS A 219 -33.15 10.71 -3.14
N GLY A 220 -33.31 9.97 -2.04
CA GLY A 220 -34.35 10.22 -1.03
C GLY A 220 -33.98 11.30 0.01
N LEU A 221 -32.69 11.69 0.14
CA LEU A 221 -32.23 12.66 1.15
C LEU A 221 -32.40 14.13 0.69
N GLY A 222 -32.70 14.38 -0.58
CA GLY A 222 -32.91 15.71 -1.13
C GLY A 222 -31.63 16.53 -1.30
N SER A 223 -31.76 17.80 -1.67
CA SER A 223 -30.67 18.74 -1.98
C SER A 223 -30.02 19.40 -0.75
N THR A 224 -30.47 19.10 0.44
CA THR A 224 -29.96 19.69 1.70
C THR A 224 -28.66 19.04 2.19
N VAL A 225 -28.34 17.87 1.67
CA VAL A 225 -27.12 17.12 2.00
C VAL A 225 -26.09 17.34 0.89
N GLY A 226 -24.84 17.58 1.24
CA GLY A 226 -23.76 17.76 0.28
C GLY A 226 -23.57 16.55 -0.63
N GLU A 227 -22.83 16.70 -1.71
CA GLU A 227 -22.56 15.63 -2.66
C GLU A 227 -21.76 14.49 -2.03
N LEU A 228 -22.20 13.23 -2.23
CA LEU A 228 -21.46 12.03 -1.87
C LEU A 228 -20.99 11.30 -3.13
N ILE A 229 -19.68 11.33 -3.36
CA ILE A 229 -19.03 10.69 -4.52
C ILE A 229 -18.68 9.25 -4.14
N VAL A 230 -19.25 8.28 -4.85
CA VAL A 230 -18.97 6.85 -4.62
C VAL A 230 -17.86 6.39 -5.58
N ALA A 231 -16.78 5.84 -5.03
CA ALA A 231 -15.61 5.37 -5.75
C ALA A 231 -15.31 3.90 -5.37
N PRO A 232 -15.70 2.93 -6.21
CA PRO A 232 -15.38 1.53 -5.98
C PRO A 232 -13.91 1.21 -6.31
N ILE A 233 -13.31 0.23 -5.59
CA ILE A 233 -11.98 -0.33 -5.89
C ILE A 233 -11.91 -1.82 -5.59
N TYR A 234 -11.67 -2.62 -6.62
CA TYR A 234 -11.45 -4.07 -6.55
C TYR A 234 -10.53 -4.52 -7.71
N ALA A 235 -9.96 -5.72 -7.62
CA ALA A 235 -8.87 -6.18 -8.49
C ALA A 235 -9.19 -6.14 -10.00
N ASN A 236 -10.43 -6.44 -10.40
CA ASN A 236 -10.85 -6.50 -11.81
C ASN A 236 -11.35 -5.15 -12.37
N LEU A 237 -11.33 -4.08 -11.56
CA LEU A 237 -11.77 -2.76 -12.01
C LEU A 237 -10.77 -2.20 -13.05
N PRO A 238 -11.23 -1.60 -14.17
CA PRO A 238 -10.34 -0.94 -15.13
C PRO A 238 -9.46 0.14 -14.48
N SER A 239 -8.21 0.26 -14.91
CA SER A 239 -7.21 1.16 -14.31
C SER A 239 -7.64 2.63 -14.28
N GLU A 240 -8.36 3.08 -15.29
CA GLU A 240 -8.93 4.44 -15.35
C GLU A 240 -9.94 4.71 -14.23
N MET A 241 -10.76 3.70 -13.92
CA MET A 241 -11.72 3.79 -12.82
C MET A 241 -11.02 3.68 -11.45
N GLN A 242 -9.95 2.87 -11.36
CA GLN A 242 -9.14 2.79 -10.14
C GLN A 242 -8.48 4.14 -9.81
N ALA A 243 -8.09 4.93 -10.81
CA ALA A 243 -7.46 6.23 -10.61
C ALA A 243 -8.35 7.23 -9.86
N ARG A 244 -9.68 7.11 -9.97
CA ARG A 244 -10.66 8.01 -9.32
C ARG A 244 -10.54 8.06 -7.79
N ILE A 245 -10.11 6.99 -7.15
CA ILE A 245 -9.95 6.99 -5.68
C ILE A 245 -8.87 7.97 -5.22
N PHE A 246 -7.88 8.27 -6.08
CA PHE A 246 -6.77 9.18 -5.78
C PHE A 246 -7.08 10.64 -6.13
N GLU A 247 -8.15 10.91 -6.88
CA GLU A 247 -8.56 12.27 -7.18
C GLU A 247 -8.95 13.01 -5.89
N PRO A 248 -8.56 14.27 -5.73
CA PRO A 248 -8.94 15.06 -4.57
C PRO A 248 -10.46 15.29 -4.55
N THR A 249 -11.05 15.17 -3.36
CA THR A 249 -12.48 15.41 -3.16
C THR A 249 -12.80 16.90 -3.30
N PRO A 250 -13.78 17.31 -4.13
CA PRO A 250 -14.17 18.70 -4.28
C PRO A 250 -14.66 19.32 -2.96
N PRO A 251 -14.48 20.64 -2.78
CA PRO A 251 -15.01 21.35 -1.62
C PRO A 251 -16.54 21.23 -1.53
N GLY A 252 -17.07 20.93 -0.34
CA GLY A 252 -18.49 20.74 -0.11
C GLY A 252 -19.01 19.34 -0.46
N ALA A 253 -18.16 18.47 -1.01
CA ALA A 253 -18.46 17.06 -1.24
C ALA A 253 -17.74 16.16 -0.25
N ARG A 254 -18.13 14.90 -0.21
CA ARG A 254 -17.41 13.82 0.48
C ARG A 254 -17.27 12.64 -0.46
N LYS A 255 -16.13 11.97 -0.43
CA LYS A 255 -15.91 10.74 -1.16
C LYS A 255 -16.09 9.54 -0.23
N VAL A 256 -16.76 8.50 -0.73
CA VAL A 256 -16.79 7.18 -0.10
C VAL A 256 -16.11 6.19 -1.03
N VAL A 257 -15.05 5.56 -0.53
CA VAL A 257 -14.33 4.51 -1.25
C VAL A 257 -14.84 3.17 -0.74
N LEU A 258 -15.42 2.37 -1.65
CA LEU A 258 -15.85 1.00 -1.37
C LEU A 258 -14.76 0.06 -1.85
N ALA A 259 -14.08 -0.62 -0.93
CA ALA A 259 -12.86 -1.35 -1.24
C ALA A 259 -12.86 -2.78 -0.72
N THR A 260 -12.16 -3.68 -1.39
CA THR A 260 -11.74 -4.95 -0.81
C THR A 260 -10.52 -4.74 0.09
N ASN A 261 -9.96 -5.82 0.62
CA ASN A 261 -8.72 -5.79 1.42
C ASN A 261 -7.49 -5.17 0.68
N ILE A 262 -7.58 -4.89 -0.62
CA ILE A 262 -6.53 -4.16 -1.37
C ILE A 262 -6.24 -2.77 -0.75
N ALA A 263 -7.23 -2.14 -0.13
CA ALA A 263 -7.06 -0.86 0.56
C ALA A 263 -6.53 -1.01 2.00
N GLU A 264 -6.29 -2.23 2.47
CA GLU A 264 -5.80 -2.48 3.82
C GLU A 264 -4.32 -2.15 3.95
N THR A 265 -3.51 -2.56 2.97
CA THR A 265 -2.04 -2.37 2.97
C THR A 265 -1.56 -1.66 1.72
N SER A 266 -1.92 -2.13 0.55
CA SER A 266 -1.27 -1.83 -0.73
C SER A 266 -1.59 -0.44 -1.30
N LEU A 267 -2.67 0.23 -0.87
CA LEU A 267 -3.07 1.53 -1.38
C LEU A 267 -3.05 2.62 -0.31
N THR A 268 -2.50 3.78 -0.67
CA THR A 268 -2.58 4.99 0.16
C THR A 268 -3.58 5.96 -0.47
N ILE A 269 -4.73 6.11 0.18
CA ILE A 269 -5.78 7.02 -0.24
C ILE A 269 -5.77 8.21 0.71
N ASP A 270 -5.50 9.39 0.16
CA ASP A 270 -5.44 10.63 0.95
C ASP A 270 -6.86 11.11 1.32
N GLY A 271 -6.96 11.80 2.46
CA GLY A 271 -8.21 12.40 2.91
C GLY A 271 -9.15 11.46 3.69
N ILE A 272 -8.82 10.19 3.83
CA ILE A 272 -9.62 9.24 4.63
C ILE A 272 -9.50 9.58 6.12
N THR A 273 -10.63 9.90 6.74
CA THR A 273 -10.76 10.13 8.19
C THR A 273 -11.79 9.20 8.85
N TYR A 274 -12.62 8.55 8.04
CA TYR A 274 -13.61 7.58 8.51
C TYR A 274 -13.37 6.23 7.87
N VAL A 275 -13.35 5.19 8.69
CA VAL A 275 -13.28 3.78 8.24
C VAL A 275 -14.52 3.05 8.72
N VAL A 276 -15.13 2.28 7.83
CA VAL A 276 -16.23 1.34 8.16
C VAL A 276 -15.72 -0.07 7.87
N ASP A 277 -15.67 -0.90 8.91
CA ASP A 277 -15.10 -2.24 8.87
C ASP A 277 -16.11 -3.29 9.34
N PRO A 278 -16.70 -4.05 8.42
CA PRO A 278 -17.58 -5.18 8.76
C PRO A 278 -16.90 -6.37 9.42
N GLY A 279 -15.55 -6.46 9.35
CA GLY A 279 -14.81 -7.55 9.97
C GLY A 279 -14.63 -8.79 9.12
N PHE A 280 -14.92 -8.74 7.83
CA PHE A 280 -14.82 -9.87 6.92
C PHE A 280 -13.88 -9.62 5.73
N ALA A 281 -13.34 -10.70 5.18
CA ALA A 281 -12.57 -10.70 3.92
C ALA A 281 -12.75 -12.04 3.18
N LYS A 282 -12.62 -12.03 1.85
CA LYS A 282 -12.49 -13.27 1.06
C LYS A 282 -11.06 -13.77 1.11
N GLN A 283 -10.89 -15.04 1.45
CA GLN A 283 -9.59 -15.73 1.47
C GLN A 283 -9.64 -17.01 0.64
N SER A 284 -8.52 -17.33 -0.01
CA SER A 284 -8.35 -18.61 -0.69
C SER A 284 -8.20 -19.72 0.35
N ALA A 285 -8.99 -20.78 0.20
CA ALA A 285 -8.92 -21.98 1.01
C ALA A 285 -8.85 -23.21 0.10
N TYR A 286 -7.99 -24.17 0.44
CA TYR A 286 -7.84 -25.43 -0.26
C TYR A 286 -8.40 -26.57 0.58
N ASN A 287 -9.30 -27.36 -0.01
CA ASN A 287 -9.82 -28.55 0.61
C ASN A 287 -9.05 -29.78 0.10
N PRO A 288 -8.17 -30.40 0.92
CA PRO A 288 -7.34 -31.52 0.47
C PRO A 288 -8.16 -32.79 0.18
N ARG A 289 -9.38 -32.92 0.72
CA ARG A 289 -10.24 -34.11 0.47
C ARG A 289 -10.88 -34.09 -0.90
N THR A 290 -11.27 -32.91 -1.37
CA THR A 290 -11.91 -32.73 -2.68
C THR A 290 -10.93 -32.24 -3.75
N GLY A 291 -9.73 -31.78 -3.39
CA GLY A 291 -8.76 -31.18 -4.30
C GLY A 291 -9.16 -29.81 -4.84
N VAL A 292 -10.21 -29.19 -4.28
CA VAL A 292 -10.79 -27.93 -4.78
C VAL A 292 -10.26 -26.74 -3.98
N SER A 293 -9.86 -25.69 -4.69
CA SER A 293 -9.60 -24.36 -4.12
C SER A 293 -10.82 -23.48 -4.29
N SER A 294 -11.24 -22.79 -3.24
CA SER A 294 -12.37 -21.86 -3.24
C SER A 294 -12.02 -20.55 -2.54
N LEU A 295 -12.76 -19.49 -2.86
CA LEU A 295 -12.72 -18.23 -2.11
C LEU A 295 -13.85 -18.26 -1.08
N VAL A 296 -13.50 -18.18 0.20
CA VAL A 296 -14.45 -18.20 1.31
C VAL A 296 -14.41 -16.87 2.05
N VAL A 297 -15.58 -16.38 2.46
CA VAL A 297 -15.69 -15.24 3.36
C VAL A 297 -15.36 -15.72 4.77
N THR A 298 -14.38 -15.07 5.40
CA THR A 298 -13.89 -15.40 6.73
C THR A 298 -13.78 -14.12 7.57
N PRO A 299 -13.90 -14.21 8.91
CA PRO A 299 -13.50 -13.11 9.78
C PRO A 299 -12.04 -12.72 9.54
N ILE A 300 -11.75 -11.43 9.70
CA ILE A 300 -10.37 -10.92 9.63
C ILE A 300 -9.62 -11.18 10.94
N SER A 301 -8.29 -11.01 10.93
CA SER A 301 -7.50 -11.02 12.16
C SER A 301 -7.54 -9.68 12.90
N LYS A 302 -7.12 -9.67 14.18
CA LYS A 302 -6.96 -8.43 14.97
C LYS A 302 -5.92 -7.51 14.32
N ALA A 303 -4.84 -8.06 13.78
CA ALA A 303 -3.83 -7.28 13.05
C ALA A 303 -4.44 -6.57 11.83
N SER A 304 -5.23 -7.28 11.03
CA SER A 304 -5.95 -6.74 9.88
C SER A 304 -6.93 -5.63 10.30
N ALA A 305 -7.73 -5.87 11.36
CA ALA A 305 -8.65 -4.88 11.92
C ALA A 305 -7.93 -3.60 12.39
N GLN A 306 -6.73 -3.72 12.95
CA GLN A 306 -5.91 -2.57 13.35
C GLN A 306 -5.35 -1.81 12.14
N GLN A 307 -4.92 -2.53 11.10
CA GLN A 307 -4.44 -1.93 9.85
C GLN A 307 -5.57 -1.16 9.16
N ARG A 308 -6.77 -1.74 9.04
CA ARG A 308 -7.97 -1.08 8.49
C ARG A 308 -8.28 0.20 9.26
N ALA A 309 -8.37 0.14 10.59
CA ALA A 309 -8.60 1.31 11.41
C ALA A 309 -7.52 2.39 11.24
N GLY A 310 -6.26 1.97 11.12
CA GLY A 310 -5.11 2.86 10.90
C GLY A 310 -5.19 3.70 9.63
N ARG A 311 -6.04 3.32 8.66
CA ARG A 311 -6.27 4.11 7.44
C ARG A 311 -6.92 5.46 7.73
N ALA A 312 -7.76 5.55 8.77
CA ALA A 312 -8.38 6.80 9.18
C ALA A 312 -7.41 7.82 9.80
N GLY A 313 -6.28 7.36 10.37
CA GLY A 313 -5.31 8.20 11.10
C GLY A 313 -4.08 8.63 10.31
N ARG A 314 -4.12 8.67 8.98
CA ARG A 314 -2.95 9.02 8.16
C ARG A 314 -2.72 10.52 8.02
N THR A 315 -3.77 11.27 7.74
CA THR A 315 -3.71 12.71 7.44
C THR A 315 -4.25 13.59 8.55
N ALA A 316 -5.19 13.07 9.35
CA ALA A 316 -5.85 13.77 10.45
C ALA A 316 -6.34 12.77 11.51
N PRO A 317 -6.78 13.22 12.70
CA PRO A 317 -7.52 12.38 13.63
C PRO A 317 -8.76 11.79 12.96
N GLY A 318 -9.03 10.51 13.20
CA GLY A 318 -10.09 9.78 12.51
C GLY A 318 -10.94 8.92 13.40
N LYS A 319 -11.95 8.27 12.81
CA LYS A 319 -12.85 7.32 13.48
C LYS A 319 -12.96 6.04 12.66
N ALA A 320 -12.93 4.91 13.36
CA ALA A 320 -13.16 3.60 12.77
C ALA A 320 -14.40 2.96 13.38
N PHE A 321 -15.37 2.66 12.52
CA PHE A 321 -16.65 2.04 12.88
C PHE A 321 -16.54 0.55 12.57
N ARG A 322 -16.39 -0.27 13.60
CA ARG A 322 -16.39 -1.73 13.52
C ARG A 322 -17.81 -2.24 13.63
N LEU A 323 -18.32 -2.89 12.59
CA LEU A 323 -19.68 -3.42 12.55
C LEU A 323 -19.78 -4.81 13.23
N TYR A 324 -18.99 -5.00 14.26
CA TYR A 324 -18.97 -6.16 15.14
C TYR A 324 -18.71 -5.72 16.58
N THR A 325 -18.93 -6.62 17.52
CA THR A 325 -18.84 -6.26 18.95
C THR A 325 -17.39 -6.22 19.44
N ALA A 326 -17.14 -5.46 20.51
CA ALA A 326 -15.84 -5.46 21.16
C ALA A 326 -15.50 -6.86 21.73
N TRP A 327 -16.51 -7.61 22.15
CA TRP A 327 -16.34 -8.98 22.62
C TRP A 327 -15.86 -9.90 21.49
N SER A 328 -16.48 -9.84 20.29
CA SER A 328 -16.05 -10.62 19.12
C SER A 328 -14.61 -10.27 18.72
N PHE A 329 -14.24 -8.97 18.75
CA PHE A 329 -12.87 -8.57 18.50
C PHE A 329 -11.88 -9.21 19.47
N GLN A 330 -12.20 -9.26 20.76
CA GLN A 330 -11.29 -9.77 21.78
C GLN A 330 -11.19 -11.29 21.79
N ASN A 331 -12.32 -11.99 21.59
CA ASN A 331 -12.44 -13.42 21.87
C ASN A 331 -12.60 -14.32 20.64
N GLU A 332 -13.06 -13.79 19.49
CA GLU A 332 -13.35 -14.59 18.29
C GLU A 332 -12.32 -14.37 17.18
N LEU A 333 -11.70 -13.15 17.11
CA LEU A 333 -10.73 -12.88 16.07
C LEU A 333 -9.35 -13.43 16.45
N GLU A 334 -8.73 -14.14 15.51
CA GLU A 334 -7.33 -14.56 15.61
C GLU A 334 -6.40 -13.34 15.65
N ASP A 335 -5.26 -13.44 16.31
CA ASP A 335 -4.30 -12.34 16.39
C ASP A 335 -3.73 -11.96 15.03
N ASN A 336 -3.33 -12.98 14.23
CA ASN A 336 -2.76 -12.82 12.89
C ASN A 336 -3.48 -13.68 11.86
N THR A 337 -3.44 -13.27 10.61
CA THR A 337 -3.99 -14.06 9.48
C THR A 337 -3.13 -15.31 9.26
N ILE A 338 -3.78 -16.47 9.05
CA ILE A 338 -3.09 -17.72 8.72
C ILE A 338 -2.34 -17.53 7.38
N PRO A 339 -1.02 -17.80 7.32
CA PRO A 339 -0.23 -17.66 6.10
C PRO A 339 -0.83 -18.45 4.93
N GLU A 340 -0.75 -17.87 3.73
CA GLU A 340 -1.34 -18.49 2.54
C GLU A 340 -0.73 -19.87 2.24
N ILE A 341 0.53 -20.08 2.55
CA ILE A 341 1.23 -21.36 2.38
C ILE A 341 0.58 -22.50 3.16
N GLN A 342 -0.10 -22.20 4.28
CA GLN A 342 -0.79 -23.21 5.12
C GLN A 342 -2.21 -23.52 4.66
N ARG A 343 -2.78 -22.73 3.75
CA ARG A 343 -4.18 -22.86 3.29
C ARG A 343 -4.33 -23.00 1.77
N THR A 344 -3.23 -23.26 1.07
CA THR A 344 -3.17 -23.37 -0.40
C THR A 344 -2.54 -24.68 -0.83
N ASN A 345 -2.87 -25.15 -2.03
CA ASN A 345 -2.23 -26.33 -2.63
C ASN A 345 -0.79 -26.03 -3.03
N LEU A 346 0.15 -26.75 -2.43
CA LEU A 346 1.58 -26.56 -2.63
C LEU A 346 2.16 -27.29 -3.85
N GLY A 347 1.35 -27.98 -4.64
CA GLY A 347 1.81 -28.74 -5.81
C GLY A 347 2.69 -27.91 -6.75
N LYS A 348 2.31 -26.66 -7.03
CA LYS A 348 3.12 -25.75 -7.86
C LYS A 348 4.46 -25.39 -7.23
N VAL A 349 4.52 -25.22 -5.91
CA VAL A 349 5.77 -24.90 -5.18
C VAL A 349 6.74 -26.06 -5.24
N VAL A 350 6.23 -27.29 -5.09
CA VAL A 350 7.04 -28.52 -5.20
C VAL A 350 7.62 -28.68 -6.61
N THR A 351 6.83 -28.39 -7.65
CA THR A 351 7.30 -28.42 -9.05
C THR A 351 8.44 -27.43 -9.27
N TRP A 352 8.31 -26.18 -8.82
CA TRP A 352 9.38 -25.18 -8.90
C TRP A 352 10.68 -25.63 -8.22
N LYS A 353 10.56 -26.26 -7.05
CA LYS A 353 11.74 -26.77 -6.33
C LYS A 353 12.42 -27.91 -7.10
N ARG A 354 11.65 -28.74 -7.79
CA ARG A 354 12.15 -29.87 -8.57
C ARG A 354 12.88 -29.40 -9.83
N GLU A 355 12.28 -28.48 -10.58
CA GLU A 355 12.92 -27.84 -11.75
C GLU A 355 14.28 -27.20 -11.38
N ARG A 356 14.33 -26.52 -10.22
CA ARG A 356 15.59 -25.95 -9.69
C ARG A 356 16.63 -26.98 -9.32
N GLY A 357 16.22 -28.15 -8.85
CA GLY A 357 17.10 -29.27 -8.52
C GLY A 357 17.73 -29.88 -9.77
N GLU A 358 16.93 -30.15 -10.77
CA GLU A 358 17.35 -30.72 -12.05
C GLU A 358 18.27 -29.77 -12.85
N GLU A 359 18.03 -28.45 -12.83
CA GLU A 359 18.94 -27.48 -13.42
C GLU A 359 20.31 -27.38 -12.70
N ARG A 360 20.33 -27.53 -11.37
CA ARG A 360 21.58 -27.53 -10.61
C ARG A 360 22.43 -28.79 -10.87
N GLU A 361 21.80 -29.93 -11.00
CA GLU A 361 22.48 -31.18 -11.36
C GLU A 361 22.99 -31.12 -12.81
N GLY A 362 22.20 -30.66 -13.77
CA GLY A 362 22.61 -30.48 -15.15
C GLY A 362 23.71 -29.44 -15.37
N LYS A 363 23.81 -28.39 -14.51
CA LYS A 363 24.95 -27.44 -14.53
C LYS A 363 26.20 -28.07 -13.93
N ARG A 364 26.10 -28.81 -12.84
CA ARG A 364 27.24 -29.52 -12.24
C ARG A 364 27.82 -30.56 -13.19
N GLU A 365 26.97 -31.30 -13.92
CA GLU A 365 27.44 -32.25 -14.91
C GLU A 365 28.16 -31.57 -16.08
N ARG A 366 27.70 -30.38 -16.53
CA ARG A 366 28.37 -29.63 -17.59
C ARG A 366 29.70 -29.05 -17.16
N GLU A 367 29.81 -28.54 -15.93
CA GLU A 367 31.08 -28.02 -15.37
C GLU A 367 32.12 -29.13 -15.16
N VAL A 368 31.68 -30.34 -14.89
CA VAL A 368 32.59 -31.50 -14.77
C VAL A 368 33.07 -32.01 -16.16
N PHE A 369 32.28 -31.77 -17.23
CA PHE A 369 32.60 -32.24 -18.60
C PHE A 369 33.26 -31.18 -19.49
N GLU A 370 33.43 -29.91 -19.07
CA GLU A 370 34.23 -28.96 -19.84
C GLU A 370 35.74 -29.25 -19.67
N PRO A 371 36.46 -29.71 -20.72
CA PRO A 371 37.88 -29.92 -20.62
C PRO A 371 38.58 -28.55 -20.44
N ARG A 372 39.32 -28.39 -19.36
CA ARG A 372 40.14 -27.22 -19.09
C ARG A 372 41.02 -26.97 -20.34
N ARG A 373 40.72 -25.90 -21.09
CA ARG A 373 41.60 -25.44 -22.18
C ARG A 373 42.96 -25.13 -21.55
N ALA A 374 44.00 -25.80 -22.09
CA ALA A 374 45.38 -25.52 -21.70
C ALA A 374 45.72 -24.04 -22.02
N PRO A 375 46.50 -23.36 -21.19
CA PRO A 375 46.95 -22.00 -21.50
C PRO A 375 47.79 -21.98 -22.80
N PRO A 376 47.63 -20.93 -23.59
CA PRO A 376 48.43 -20.77 -24.81
C PRO A 376 49.91 -20.66 -24.45
N LYS A 377 50.77 -21.36 -25.24
CA LYS A 377 52.24 -21.33 -25.13
C LYS A 377 52.78 -19.98 -25.56
#